data_eb52d554ab22a8f77db46d2e844411d5
#
_entry.id   eb52d554ab22a8f77db46d2e844411d5
#
_cell.length_a   1.000
_cell.length_b   1.000
_cell.length_c   1.000
_cell.angle_alpha   90.00
_cell.angle_beta   90.00
_cell.angle_gamma   90.00
#
_symmetry.space_group_name_H-M   'P 1'
#
loop_
_entity.id
_entity.type
_entity.pdbx_description
1 polymer ?
#
loop_
_entity_poly.entity_id
_entity_poly.type
_entity_poly.pdbx_seq_one_letter_code
_entity_poly.pdbx_strand_id
1 'polypeptide(L)'
;MTACGTSDVAADSTDIWSKFVYFFAEIIRFLSFDVSIGVGIILFTILIRTILLPVFQTQMVASRKMQEAQPRIKALQEQYSGRDMESRTKLDQEMRKVYKELGVKHSSSLWPILIQMPVLLALFQALTRVDFLKTGHFLWVNLGGVDTSFILPILAAVFTFLSSWLSNKALPERSGAMTGMMYGMPVLIFIFAISSPSGVALYWAVSNAYQVLQTYFLNNPFKIIAAREAEVQAKKDLENRKRKAKKKAQKTK
;
A
#
# COMPACT_ATOMS: atom_id res chain seq x y z
N MET A 1 -7.39 29.60 9.03
CA MET A 1 -6.74 28.27 9.15
C MET A 1 -7.41 27.50 10.28
N THR A 2 -8.52 26.82 10.00
CA THR A 2 -9.31 26.04 10.98
C THR A 2 -9.45 24.57 10.55
N ALA A 3 -8.32 23.97 10.17
CA ALA A 3 -8.28 22.54 9.80
C ALA A 3 -8.37 21.57 11.00
N CYS A 4 -8.35 22.10 12.22
CA CYS A 4 -8.56 21.37 13.49
C CYS A 4 -9.79 21.89 14.22
N GLY A 5 -10.94 21.98 13.56
CA GLY A 5 -12.19 22.29 14.22
C GLY A 5 -12.54 21.21 15.24
N THR A 6 -12.73 21.60 16.50
CA THR A 6 -13.25 20.72 17.57
C THR A 6 -14.78 20.65 17.59
N SER A 7 -15.45 21.42 16.72
CA SER A 7 -16.92 21.45 16.62
C SER A 7 -17.44 20.16 15.96
N ASP A 8 -18.61 19.72 16.37
CA ASP A 8 -19.31 18.62 15.73
C ASP A 8 -19.60 18.91 14.25
N VAL A 9 -19.63 17.86 13.44
CA VAL A 9 -19.94 17.94 12.01
C VAL A 9 -21.36 17.44 11.80
N ALA A 10 -22.20 18.29 11.23
CA ALA A 10 -23.60 18.02 10.98
C ALA A 10 -24.00 18.44 9.54
N ALA A 11 -25.24 18.17 9.15
CA ALA A 11 -25.76 18.45 7.83
C ALA A 11 -25.71 19.95 7.43
N ASP A 12 -25.79 20.84 8.41
CA ASP A 12 -25.75 22.29 8.28
C ASP A 12 -24.34 22.90 8.26
N SER A 13 -23.30 22.05 8.36
CA SER A 13 -21.89 22.51 8.28
C SER A 13 -21.67 23.27 6.97
N THR A 14 -21.02 24.44 7.06
CA THR A 14 -20.89 25.37 5.91
C THR A 14 -19.60 25.15 5.12
N ASP A 15 -18.53 24.68 5.75
CA ASP A 15 -17.24 24.50 5.09
C ASP A 15 -17.19 23.22 4.24
N ILE A 16 -16.43 23.30 3.13
CA ILE A 16 -16.33 22.21 2.14
C ILE A 16 -15.78 20.91 2.77
N TRP A 17 -14.85 21.02 3.69
CA TRP A 17 -14.25 19.84 4.31
C TRP A 17 -15.23 19.14 5.25
N SER A 18 -15.95 19.85 6.10
CA SER A 18 -16.98 19.27 6.97
C SER A 18 -18.13 18.66 6.15
N LYS A 19 -18.53 19.27 5.04
CA LYS A 19 -19.47 18.66 4.09
C LYS A 19 -18.95 17.33 3.53
N PHE A 20 -17.67 17.26 3.18
CA PHE A 20 -17.04 16.03 2.70
C PHE A 20 -17.01 14.94 3.79
N VAL A 21 -16.65 15.32 5.03
CA VAL A 21 -16.68 14.43 6.20
C VAL A 21 -18.09 13.91 6.46
N TYR A 22 -19.08 14.80 6.44
CA TYR A 22 -20.49 14.44 6.64
C TYR A 22 -21.01 13.51 5.54
N PHE A 23 -20.66 13.78 4.29
CA PHE A 23 -20.99 12.91 3.15
C PHE A 23 -20.45 11.48 3.34
N PHE A 24 -19.23 11.34 3.82
CA PHE A 24 -18.66 10.02 4.18
C PHE A 24 -19.46 9.35 5.29
N ALA A 25 -19.83 10.11 6.31
CA ALA A 25 -20.65 9.60 7.41
C ALA A 25 -22.02 9.09 6.95
N GLU A 26 -22.68 9.83 6.05
CA GLU A 26 -23.97 9.41 5.49
C GLU A 26 -23.87 8.15 4.62
N ILE A 27 -22.78 8.00 3.82
CA ILE A 27 -22.56 6.75 3.08
C ILE A 27 -22.38 5.58 4.03
N ILE A 28 -21.60 5.75 5.12
CA ILE A 28 -21.40 4.70 6.12
C ILE A 28 -22.73 4.36 6.79
N ARG A 29 -23.54 5.35 7.15
CA ARG A 29 -24.87 5.15 7.72
C ARG A 29 -25.80 4.39 6.76
N PHE A 30 -25.85 4.79 5.51
CA PHE A 30 -26.64 4.11 4.49
C PHE A 30 -26.20 2.65 4.32
N LEU A 31 -24.91 2.37 4.30
CA LEU A 31 -24.37 1.02 4.17
C LEU A 31 -24.44 0.20 5.47
N SER A 32 -24.84 0.80 6.59
CA SER A 32 -25.02 0.07 7.84
C SER A 32 -26.29 -0.79 7.84
N PHE A 33 -27.25 -0.52 6.94
CA PHE A 33 -28.53 -1.20 6.81
C PHE A 33 -29.26 -1.33 8.16
N ASP A 34 -29.13 -0.35 9.04
CA ASP A 34 -29.64 -0.35 10.41
C ASP A 34 -29.19 -1.54 11.28
N VAL A 35 -28.21 -2.31 10.80
CA VAL A 35 -27.64 -3.45 11.55
C VAL A 35 -26.56 -2.95 12.51
N SER A 36 -25.53 -2.27 11.99
CA SER A 36 -24.43 -1.73 12.79
C SER A 36 -23.57 -0.78 11.96
N ILE A 37 -23.13 0.31 12.58
CA ILE A 37 -22.19 1.25 11.97
C ILE A 37 -20.87 0.56 11.56
N GLY A 38 -20.43 -0.48 12.29
CA GLY A 38 -19.24 -1.25 11.91
C GLY A 38 -19.43 -2.01 10.60
N VAL A 39 -20.61 -2.53 10.32
CA VAL A 39 -20.96 -3.12 9.02
C VAL A 39 -20.87 -2.04 7.93
N GLY A 40 -21.39 -0.84 8.21
CA GLY A 40 -21.26 0.31 7.31
C GLY A 40 -19.80 0.64 6.99
N ILE A 41 -18.91 0.67 7.99
CA ILE A 41 -17.46 0.92 7.79
C ILE A 41 -16.83 -0.18 6.92
N ILE A 42 -17.16 -1.45 7.16
CA ILE A 42 -16.65 -2.58 6.37
C ILE A 42 -17.07 -2.44 4.90
N LEU A 43 -18.36 -2.25 4.65
CA LEU A 43 -18.91 -2.14 3.30
C LEU A 43 -18.42 -0.87 2.59
N PHE A 44 -18.35 0.26 3.29
CA PHE A 44 -17.75 1.48 2.79
C PHE A 44 -16.28 1.27 2.37
N THR A 45 -15.50 0.59 3.21
CA THR A 45 -14.10 0.29 2.91
C THR A 45 -13.96 -0.56 1.64
N ILE A 46 -14.77 -1.62 1.53
CA ILE A 46 -14.79 -2.50 0.34
C ILE A 46 -15.22 -1.69 -0.89
N LEU A 47 -16.25 -0.87 -0.79
CA LEU A 47 -16.75 -0.03 -1.89
C LEU A 47 -15.67 0.92 -2.40
N ILE A 48 -15.07 1.71 -1.51
CA ILE A 48 -14.01 2.67 -1.88
C ILE A 48 -12.79 1.95 -2.47
N ARG A 49 -12.36 0.84 -1.86
CA ARG A 49 -11.25 0.02 -2.38
C ARG A 49 -11.55 -0.55 -3.77
N THR A 50 -12.79 -0.94 -4.03
CA THR A 50 -13.21 -1.47 -5.33
C THR A 50 -13.29 -0.37 -6.39
N ILE A 51 -13.84 0.80 -6.06
CA ILE A 51 -13.88 1.95 -6.96
C ILE A 51 -12.46 2.42 -7.32
N LEU A 52 -11.56 2.45 -6.33
CA LEU A 52 -10.17 2.87 -6.51
C LEU A 52 -9.25 1.73 -7.00
N LEU A 53 -9.79 0.53 -7.24
CA LEU A 53 -9.02 -0.64 -7.68
C LEU A 53 -8.11 -0.35 -8.89
N PRO A 54 -8.58 0.27 -10.01
CA PRO A 54 -7.73 0.54 -11.17
C PRO A 54 -6.57 1.47 -10.82
N VAL A 55 -6.80 2.45 -9.94
CA VAL A 55 -5.76 3.38 -9.50
C VAL A 55 -4.71 2.64 -8.66
N PHE A 56 -5.13 1.86 -7.66
CA PHE A 56 -4.21 1.08 -6.84
C PHE A 56 -3.47 0.01 -7.63
N GLN A 57 -4.10 -0.59 -8.65
CA GLN A 57 -3.46 -1.56 -9.52
C GLN A 57 -2.32 -0.94 -10.33
N THR A 58 -2.54 0.22 -10.94
CA THR A 58 -1.48 0.93 -11.67
C THR A 58 -0.31 1.32 -10.76
N GLN A 59 -0.60 1.73 -9.51
CA GLN A 59 0.41 2.05 -8.52
C GLN A 59 1.21 0.82 -8.07
N MET A 60 0.55 -0.32 -7.84
CA MET A 60 1.25 -1.56 -7.49
C MET A 60 2.22 -1.99 -8.60
N VAL A 61 1.80 -1.90 -9.85
CA VAL A 61 2.67 -2.21 -11.00
C VAL A 61 3.85 -1.24 -11.07
N ALA A 62 3.62 0.07 -10.91
CA ALA A 62 4.67 1.08 -10.90
C ALA A 62 5.66 0.85 -9.74
N SER A 63 5.15 0.62 -8.53
CA SER A 63 5.97 0.32 -7.35
C SER A 63 6.83 -0.93 -7.54
N ARG A 64 6.26 -1.99 -8.12
CA ARG A 64 7.02 -3.21 -8.44
C ARG A 64 8.14 -2.96 -9.43
N LYS A 65 7.88 -2.23 -10.52
CA LYS A 65 8.91 -1.87 -11.50
C LYS A 65 10.05 -1.07 -10.87
N MET A 66 9.73 -0.11 -9.99
CA MET A 66 10.74 0.65 -9.25
C MET A 66 11.59 -0.25 -8.34
N GLN A 67 10.96 -1.23 -7.69
CA GLN A 67 11.64 -2.18 -6.82
C GLN A 67 12.51 -3.16 -7.62
N GLU A 68 12.07 -3.60 -8.79
CA GLU A 68 12.87 -4.44 -9.72
C GLU A 68 14.09 -3.68 -10.27
N ALA A 69 14.03 -2.35 -10.33
CA ALA A 69 15.16 -1.50 -10.71
C ALA A 69 16.19 -1.29 -9.59
N GLN A 70 15.89 -1.64 -8.33
CA GLN A 70 16.77 -1.37 -7.18
C GLN A 70 18.22 -1.86 -7.37
N PRO A 71 18.52 -3.06 -7.92
CA PRO A 71 19.88 -3.49 -8.17
C PRO A 71 20.64 -2.53 -9.11
N ARG A 72 19.97 -2.04 -10.18
CA ARG A 72 20.55 -1.06 -11.11
C ARG A 72 20.79 0.29 -10.43
N ILE A 73 19.83 0.75 -9.63
CA ILE A 73 19.95 1.99 -8.86
C ILE A 73 21.09 1.91 -7.86
N LYS A 74 21.23 0.78 -7.16
CA LYS A 74 22.33 0.56 -6.21
C LYS A 74 23.69 0.60 -6.90
N ALA A 75 23.85 -0.06 -8.05
CA ALA A 75 25.06 -0.01 -8.85
C ALA A 75 25.43 1.43 -9.28
N LEU A 76 24.42 2.25 -9.68
CA LEU A 76 24.63 3.66 -9.98
C LEU A 76 25.06 4.46 -8.75
N GLN A 77 24.47 4.21 -7.57
CA GLN A 77 24.86 4.84 -6.31
C GLN A 77 26.28 4.49 -5.90
N GLU A 78 26.73 3.27 -6.14
CA GLU A 78 28.12 2.84 -5.92
C GLU A 78 29.07 3.50 -6.92
N GLN A 79 28.70 3.61 -8.21
CA GLN A 79 29.48 4.23 -9.26
C GLN A 79 29.65 5.74 -9.06
N TYR A 80 28.59 6.43 -8.60
CA TYR A 80 28.57 7.86 -8.36
C TYR A 80 28.54 8.19 -6.87
N SER A 81 29.39 7.52 -6.07
CA SER A 81 29.43 7.65 -4.60
C SER A 81 30.07 8.96 -4.11
N GLY A 82 30.57 9.82 -5.01
CA GLY A 82 31.15 11.12 -4.68
C GLY A 82 30.18 12.04 -3.96
N ARG A 83 30.67 12.81 -2.98
CA ARG A 83 29.85 13.78 -2.23
C ARG A 83 29.73 15.13 -2.92
N ASP A 84 30.47 15.33 -4.00
CA ASP A 84 30.50 16.55 -4.82
C ASP A 84 29.17 16.72 -5.60
N MET A 85 28.88 17.97 -5.96
CA MET A 85 27.63 18.31 -6.65
C MET A 85 27.56 17.67 -8.04
N GLU A 86 28.68 17.46 -8.69
CA GLU A 86 28.75 16.85 -10.03
C GLU A 86 28.34 15.39 -9.98
N SER A 87 28.90 14.61 -9.05
CA SER A 87 28.53 13.18 -8.86
C SER A 87 27.05 13.02 -8.52
N ARG A 88 26.49 13.89 -7.67
CA ARG A 88 25.07 13.87 -7.33
C ARG A 88 24.18 14.18 -8.54
N THR A 89 24.58 15.17 -9.35
CA THR A 89 23.82 15.54 -10.55
C THR A 89 23.84 14.40 -11.58
N LYS A 90 24.99 13.77 -11.79
CA LYS A 90 25.13 12.61 -12.69
C LYS A 90 24.29 11.43 -12.19
N LEU A 91 24.34 11.13 -10.89
CA LEU A 91 23.51 10.08 -10.29
C LEU A 91 22.01 10.32 -10.54
N ASP A 92 21.52 11.54 -10.28
CA ASP A 92 20.12 11.90 -10.51
C ASP A 92 19.71 11.74 -11.97
N GLN A 93 20.57 12.20 -12.90
CA GLN A 93 20.32 12.05 -14.34
C GLN A 93 20.25 10.57 -14.78
N GLU A 94 21.17 9.73 -14.33
CA GLU A 94 21.17 8.31 -14.65
C GLU A 94 19.98 7.56 -14.01
N MET A 95 19.64 7.89 -12.77
CA MET A 95 18.44 7.36 -12.12
C MET A 95 17.16 7.74 -12.87
N ARG A 96 17.04 8.99 -13.34
CA ARG A 96 15.91 9.43 -14.17
C ARG A 96 15.81 8.66 -15.50
N LYS A 97 16.96 8.33 -16.14
CA LYS A 97 16.96 7.49 -17.34
C LYS A 97 16.41 6.10 -17.05
N VAL A 98 16.87 5.46 -15.95
CA VAL A 98 16.35 4.15 -15.54
C VAL A 98 14.84 4.18 -15.30
N TYR A 99 14.32 5.19 -14.60
CA TYR A 99 12.87 5.32 -14.37
C TYR A 99 12.11 5.59 -15.69
N LYS A 100 12.66 6.38 -16.60
CA LYS A 100 12.07 6.63 -17.91
C LYS A 100 12.00 5.36 -18.77
N GLU A 101 13.06 4.54 -18.78
CA GLU A 101 13.08 3.24 -19.47
C GLU A 101 11.99 2.29 -18.94
N LEU A 102 11.72 2.32 -17.61
CA LEU A 102 10.68 1.52 -16.99
C LEU A 102 9.27 2.08 -17.18
N GLY A 103 9.15 3.28 -17.77
CA GLY A 103 7.88 3.98 -17.93
C GLY A 103 7.22 4.36 -16.61
N VAL A 104 8.00 4.61 -15.55
CA VAL A 104 7.51 5.04 -14.24
C VAL A 104 8.04 6.42 -13.87
N LYS A 105 7.18 7.22 -13.23
CA LYS A 105 7.59 8.52 -12.66
C LYS A 105 8.10 8.31 -11.24
N HIS A 106 9.16 9.01 -10.85
CA HIS A 106 9.70 8.97 -9.48
C HIS A 106 8.64 9.34 -8.42
N SER A 107 7.74 10.26 -8.75
CA SER A 107 6.61 10.68 -7.89
C SER A 107 5.53 9.60 -7.71
N SER A 108 5.54 8.53 -8.50
CA SER A 108 4.51 7.47 -8.42
C SER A 108 4.48 6.77 -7.06
N SER A 109 5.57 6.82 -6.29
CA SER A 109 5.63 6.26 -4.93
C SER A 109 4.82 7.05 -3.89
N LEU A 110 4.52 8.32 -4.15
CA LEU A 110 3.79 9.18 -3.21
C LEU A 110 2.26 9.16 -3.40
N TRP A 111 1.78 8.71 -4.56
CA TRP A 111 0.36 8.66 -4.87
C TRP A 111 -0.51 7.88 -3.85
N PRO A 112 -0.06 6.72 -3.34
CA PRO A 112 -0.84 6.01 -2.33
C PRO A 112 -1.11 6.85 -1.08
N ILE A 113 -0.11 7.60 -0.63
CA ILE A 113 -0.22 8.48 0.53
C ILE A 113 -1.18 9.64 0.23
N LEU A 114 -1.05 10.27 -0.94
CA LEU A 114 -1.90 11.39 -1.35
C LEU A 114 -3.38 11.03 -1.45
N ILE A 115 -3.70 9.81 -1.89
CA ILE A 115 -5.09 9.32 -1.96
C ILE A 115 -5.58 8.86 -0.59
N GLN A 116 -4.72 8.17 0.16
CA GLN A 116 -5.08 7.57 1.44
C GLN A 116 -5.32 8.62 2.54
N MET A 117 -4.51 9.68 2.58
CA MET A 117 -4.58 10.67 3.67
C MET A 117 -5.93 11.40 3.76
N PRO A 118 -6.54 11.93 2.67
CA PRO A 118 -7.85 12.54 2.76
C PRO A 118 -8.94 11.56 3.25
N VAL A 119 -8.91 10.32 2.78
CA VAL A 119 -9.87 9.29 3.18
C VAL A 119 -9.73 8.96 4.66
N LEU A 120 -8.49 8.78 5.13
CA LEU A 120 -8.21 8.48 6.54
C LEU A 120 -8.61 9.64 7.45
N LEU A 121 -8.28 10.87 7.08
CA LEU A 121 -8.63 12.08 7.86
C LEU A 121 -10.14 12.30 7.91
N ALA A 122 -10.83 12.09 6.78
CA ALA A 122 -12.29 12.21 6.73
C ALA A 122 -12.96 11.16 7.62
N LEU A 123 -12.50 9.91 7.55
CA LEU A 123 -13.02 8.83 8.40
C LEU A 123 -12.74 9.08 9.88
N PHE A 124 -11.51 9.50 10.24
CA PHE A 124 -11.16 9.84 11.61
C PHE A 124 -12.07 10.98 12.15
N GLN A 125 -12.26 12.04 11.37
CA GLN A 125 -13.14 13.14 11.77
C GLN A 125 -14.61 12.73 11.81
N ALA A 126 -15.07 11.88 10.88
CA ALA A 126 -16.44 11.36 10.92
C ALA A 126 -16.70 10.59 12.22
N LEU A 127 -15.80 9.69 12.61
CA LEU A 127 -15.90 8.88 13.83
C LEU A 127 -15.75 9.68 15.14
N THR A 128 -15.13 10.85 15.09
CA THR A 128 -14.90 11.68 16.30
C THR A 128 -15.82 12.89 16.38
N ARG A 129 -16.47 13.30 15.29
CA ARG A 129 -17.20 14.56 15.18
C ARG A 129 -18.64 14.43 14.67
N VAL A 130 -19.04 13.26 14.14
CA VAL A 130 -20.42 13.00 13.69
C VAL A 130 -21.11 12.11 14.71
N ASP A 131 -22.14 12.61 15.37
CA ASP A 131 -22.75 11.99 16.54
C ASP A 131 -23.18 10.54 16.34
N PHE A 132 -23.86 10.21 15.25
CA PHE A 132 -24.34 8.84 15.02
C PHE A 132 -23.21 7.84 14.71
N LEU A 133 -22.03 8.29 14.28
CA LEU A 133 -20.85 7.46 14.13
C LEU A 133 -20.05 7.35 15.43
N LYS A 134 -19.91 8.47 16.14
CA LYS A 134 -19.20 8.58 17.41
C LYS A 134 -19.79 7.67 18.49
N THR A 135 -21.12 7.53 18.50
CA THR A 135 -21.85 6.66 19.44
C THR A 135 -22.09 5.26 18.90
N GLY A 136 -21.68 4.96 17.67
CA GLY A 136 -21.86 3.69 17.02
C GLY A 136 -21.09 2.55 17.70
N HIS A 137 -21.70 1.34 17.71
CA HIS A 137 -21.09 0.13 18.26
C HIS A 137 -20.91 -0.92 17.17
N PHE A 138 -19.90 -1.76 17.36
CA PHE A 138 -19.68 -2.94 16.52
C PHE A 138 -19.10 -4.07 17.37
N LEU A 139 -19.82 -5.20 17.44
CA LEU A 139 -19.46 -6.33 18.30
C LEU A 139 -19.23 -5.84 19.75
N TRP A 140 -18.02 -5.89 20.24
CA TRP A 140 -17.63 -5.52 21.62
C TRP A 140 -17.09 -4.10 21.76
N VAL A 141 -16.95 -3.34 20.67
CA VAL A 141 -16.29 -2.02 20.70
C VAL A 141 -17.25 -0.87 20.42
N ASN A 142 -17.01 0.26 21.09
CA ASN A 142 -17.53 1.55 20.70
C ASN A 142 -16.61 2.13 19.60
N LEU A 143 -17.16 2.42 18.43
CA LEU A 143 -16.39 2.82 17.24
C LEU A 143 -15.73 4.19 17.37
N GLY A 144 -16.31 5.10 18.18
CA GLY A 144 -15.71 6.40 18.48
C GLY A 144 -14.66 6.36 19.60
N GLY A 145 -14.63 5.27 20.40
CA GLY A 145 -13.67 5.03 21.46
C GLY A 145 -12.50 4.15 21.03
N VAL A 146 -11.52 3.95 21.91
CA VAL A 146 -10.40 3.03 21.67
C VAL A 146 -10.80 1.59 21.92
N ASP A 147 -10.20 0.65 21.18
CA ASP A 147 -10.40 -0.79 21.43
C ASP A 147 -9.54 -1.27 22.60
N THR A 148 -10.14 -1.42 23.75
CA THR A 148 -9.49 -1.92 24.97
C THR A 148 -9.15 -3.40 24.93
N SER A 149 -9.74 -4.16 23.99
CA SER A 149 -9.41 -5.58 23.79
C SER A 149 -8.17 -5.79 22.92
N PHE A 150 -7.69 -4.73 22.25
CA PHE A 150 -6.57 -4.75 21.29
C PHE A 150 -6.78 -5.66 20.07
N ILE A 151 -7.95 -6.26 19.89
CA ILE A 151 -8.21 -7.21 18.78
C ILE A 151 -8.12 -6.48 17.43
N LEU A 152 -8.80 -5.35 17.27
CA LEU A 152 -8.75 -4.58 16.02
C LEU A 152 -7.35 -4.02 15.71
N PRO A 153 -6.61 -3.42 16.67
CA PRO A 153 -5.22 -3.05 16.48
C PRO A 153 -4.30 -4.21 16.05
N ILE A 154 -4.45 -5.39 16.67
CA ILE A 154 -3.68 -6.58 16.29
C ILE A 154 -4.04 -7.01 14.86
N LEU A 155 -5.33 -7.08 14.52
CA LEU A 155 -5.76 -7.43 13.17
C LEU A 155 -5.23 -6.44 12.13
N ALA A 156 -5.28 -5.14 12.41
CA ALA A 156 -4.73 -4.12 11.55
C ALA A 156 -3.22 -4.32 11.31
N ALA A 157 -2.46 -4.59 12.35
CA ALA A 157 -1.02 -4.85 12.27
C ALA A 157 -0.71 -6.14 11.50
N VAL A 158 -1.43 -7.23 11.79
CA VAL A 158 -1.26 -8.54 11.12
C VAL A 158 -1.55 -8.42 9.62
N PHE A 159 -2.66 -7.80 9.23
CA PHE A 159 -2.97 -7.62 7.82
C PHE A 159 -2.02 -6.63 7.13
N THR A 160 -1.51 -5.63 7.83
CA THR A 160 -0.45 -4.74 7.32
C THR A 160 0.83 -5.53 7.05
N PHE A 161 1.22 -6.41 7.96
CA PHE A 161 2.37 -7.29 7.77
C PHE A 161 2.15 -8.24 6.58
N LEU A 162 1.01 -8.92 6.53
CA LEU A 162 0.69 -9.87 5.46
C LEU A 162 0.67 -9.20 4.08
N SER A 163 0.07 -8.01 3.97
CA SER A 163 0.02 -7.26 2.71
C SER A 163 1.42 -6.84 2.26
N SER A 164 2.25 -6.35 3.17
CA SER A 164 3.65 -5.97 2.91
C SER A 164 4.51 -7.18 2.55
N TRP A 165 4.39 -8.27 3.30
CA TRP A 165 5.11 -9.51 3.05
C TRP A 165 4.77 -10.09 1.68
N LEU A 166 3.49 -10.15 1.33
CA LEU A 166 3.00 -10.68 0.06
C LEU A 166 3.48 -9.81 -1.12
N SER A 167 3.40 -8.48 -0.98
CA SER A 167 3.86 -7.53 -2.01
C SER A 167 5.37 -7.63 -2.25
N ASN A 168 6.15 -7.83 -1.18
CA ASN A 168 7.62 -7.91 -1.26
C ASN A 168 8.15 -9.31 -1.62
N LYS A 169 7.30 -10.36 -1.62
CA LYS A 169 7.74 -11.73 -1.86
C LYS A 169 8.26 -11.96 -3.29
N ALA A 170 7.68 -11.28 -4.26
CA ALA A 170 8.07 -11.40 -5.67
C ALA A 170 9.35 -10.64 -6.04
N LEU A 171 9.93 -9.88 -5.13
CA LEU A 171 11.12 -9.08 -5.44
C LEU A 171 12.38 -9.95 -5.53
N PRO A 172 13.25 -9.70 -6.53
CA PRO A 172 14.50 -10.44 -6.70
C PRO A 172 15.46 -10.19 -5.54
N GLU A 173 15.56 -8.94 -5.11
CA GLU A 173 16.41 -8.52 -3.99
C GLU A 173 15.64 -7.57 -3.08
N ARG A 174 15.86 -7.69 -1.78
CA ARG A 174 15.29 -6.79 -0.76
C ARG A 174 16.39 -5.88 -0.23
N SER A 175 16.18 -4.58 -0.30
CA SER A 175 17.05 -3.64 0.40
C SER A 175 16.80 -3.71 1.91
N GLY A 176 17.80 -3.33 2.72
CA GLY A 176 17.65 -3.24 4.18
C GLY A 176 16.52 -2.29 4.58
N ALA A 177 16.36 -1.17 3.86
CA ALA A 177 15.26 -0.22 4.07
C ALA A 177 13.88 -0.85 3.83
N MET A 178 13.72 -1.64 2.77
CA MET A 178 12.45 -2.36 2.49
C MET A 178 12.14 -3.40 3.56
N THR A 179 13.16 -4.12 4.03
CA THR A 179 13.00 -5.07 5.13
C THR A 179 12.61 -4.35 6.42
N GLY A 180 13.27 -3.23 6.72
CA GLY A 180 12.91 -2.38 7.86
C GLY A 180 11.47 -1.87 7.81
N MET A 181 11.00 -1.41 6.64
CA MET A 181 9.61 -1.00 6.45
C MET A 181 8.62 -2.17 6.58
N MET A 182 8.96 -3.35 6.08
CA MET A 182 8.08 -4.52 6.15
C MET A 182 7.76 -4.92 7.61
N TYR A 183 8.71 -4.80 8.51
CA TYR A 183 8.51 -5.09 9.94
C TYR A 183 8.13 -3.84 10.75
N GLY A 184 8.65 -2.68 10.41
CA GLY A 184 8.43 -1.45 11.15
C GLY A 184 7.01 -0.88 10.96
N MET A 185 6.47 -0.92 9.74
CA MET A 185 5.13 -0.39 9.47
C MET A 185 4.01 -1.08 10.26
N PRO A 186 3.95 -2.43 10.39
CA PRO A 186 2.96 -3.07 11.24
C PRO A 186 3.03 -2.63 12.70
N VAL A 187 4.24 -2.44 13.23
CA VAL A 187 4.45 -1.95 14.61
C VAL A 187 3.94 -0.51 14.74
N LEU A 188 4.25 0.38 13.79
CA LEU A 188 3.74 1.75 13.78
C LEU A 188 2.21 1.78 13.68
N ILE A 189 1.61 0.96 12.82
CA ILE A 189 0.15 0.84 12.69
C ILE A 189 -0.46 0.34 13.99
N PHE A 190 0.14 -0.64 14.65
CA PHE A 190 -0.33 -1.11 15.95
C PHE A 190 -0.34 0.01 17.00
N ILE A 191 0.80 0.73 17.15
CA ILE A 191 0.93 1.84 18.11
C ILE A 191 -0.10 2.94 17.83
N PHE A 192 -0.31 3.26 16.54
CA PHE A 192 -1.30 4.26 16.16
C PHE A 192 -2.73 3.76 16.40
N ALA A 193 -3.02 2.51 16.09
CA ALA A 193 -4.35 1.92 16.21
C ALA A 193 -4.82 1.80 17.67
N ILE A 194 -3.92 1.53 18.63
CA ILE A 194 -4.27 1.47 20.06
C ILE A 194 -4.68 2.83 20.65
N SER A 195 -4.28 3.93 20.03
CA SER A 195 -4.61 5.30 20.44
C SER A 195 -5.69 5.95 19.55
N SER A 196 -6.14 5.26 18.52
CA SER A 196 -7.16 5.75 17.59
C SER A 196 -8.55 5.20 17.93
N PRO A 197 -9.63 5.85 17.45
CA PRO A 197 -10.97 5.27 17.52
C PRO A 197 -11.03 3.87 16.90
N SER A 198 -11.76 2.94 17.53
CA SER A 198 -11.87 1.54 17.07
C SER A 198 -12.39 1.42 15.63
N GLY A 199 -13.23 2.35 15.18
CA GLY A 199 -13.68 2.41 13.80
C GLY A 199 -12.55 2.66 12.80
N VAL A 200 -11.51 3.43 13.18
CA VAL A 200 -10.30 3.62 12.38
C VAL A 200 -9.46 2.34 12.33
N ALA A 201 -9.30 1.67 13.47
CA ALA A 201 -8.61 0.38 13.53
C ALA A 201 -9.34 -0.70 12.69
N LEU A 202 -10.69 -0.72 12.73
CA LEU A 202 -11.53 -1.57 11.89
C LEU A 202 -11.30 -1.28 10.40
N TYR A 203 -11.34 0.01 10.01
CA TYR A 203 -11.05 0.43 8.65
C TYR A 203 -9.68 -0.06 8.18
N TRP A 204 -8.64 0.08 9.00
CA TRP A 204 -7.29 -0.40 8.64
C TRP A 204 -7.23 -1.91 8.50
N ALA A 205 -7.84 -2.65 9.43
CA ALA A 205 -7.90 -4.11 9.37
C ALA A 205 -8.56 -4.57 8.06
N VAL A 206 -9.75 -4.05 7.74
CA VAL A 206 -10.50 -4.40 6.52
C VAL A 206 -9.76 -3.95 5.25
N SER A 207 -9.20 -2.73 5.27
CA SER A 207 -8.48 -2.15 4.15
C SER A 207 -7.23 -2.97 3.78
N ASN A 208 -6.46 -3.41 4.78
CA ASN A 208 -5.28 -4.24 4.57
C ASN A 208 -5.65 -5.70 4.22
N ALA A 209 -6.73 -6.24 4.80
CA ALA A 209 -7.26 -7.54 4.40
C ALA A 209 -7.67 -7.55 2.92
N TYR A 210 -8.39 -6.50 2.47
CA TYR A 210 -8.70 -6.32 1.06
C TYR A 210 -7.45 -6.27 0.20
N GLN A 211 -6.40 -5.56 0.63
CA GLN A 211 -5.14 -5.47 -0.09
C GLN A 211 -4.40 -6.81 -0.20
N VAL A 212 -4.46 -7.65 0.83
CA VAL A 212 -3.94 -9.03 0.78
C VAL A 212 -4.66 -9.82 -0.32
N LEU A 213 -5.99 -9.77 -0.35
CA LEU A 213 -6.80 -10.43 -1.38
C LEU A 213 -6.49 -9.87 -2.77
N GLN A 214 -6.46 -8.55 -2.91
CA GLN A 214 -6.12 -7.89 -4.17
C GLN A 214 -4.75 -8.32 -4.69
N THR A 215 -3.74 -8.36 -3.83
CA THR A 215 -2.38 -8.79 -4.21
C THR A 215 -2.36 -10.25 -4.62
N TYR A 216 -3.07 -11.10 -3.89
CA TYR A 216 -3.12 -12.53 -4.18
C TYR A 216 -3.82 -12.83 -5.52
N PHE A 217 -4.93 -12.15 -5.83
CA PHE A 217 -5.69 -12.41 -7.05
C PHE A 217 -5.15 -11.69 -8.28
N LEU A 218 -4.76 -10.41 -8.15
CA LEU A 218 -4.39 -9.57 -9.29
C LEU A 218 -2.87 -9.51 -9.53
N ASN A 219 -2.07 -9.61 -8.48
CA ASN A 219 -0.60 -9.51 -8.54
C ASN A 219 0.10 -10.66 -7.82
N ASN A 220 -0.34 -11.88 -8.06
CA ASN A 220 0.09 -13.08 -7.36
C ASN A 220 1.63 -13.23 -7.41
N PRO A 221 2.32 -13.07 -6.27
CA PRO A 221 3.77 -13.13 -6.21
C PRO A 221 4.32 -14.51 -6.58
N PHE A 222 3.57 -15.57 -6.30
CA PHE A 222 3.99 -16.94 -6.61
C PHE A 222 4.01 -17.19 -8.12
N LYS A 223 3.00 -16.66 -8.86
CA LYS A 223 2.99 -16.72 -10.32
C LYS A 223 4.14 -15.90 -10.93
N ILE A 224 4.44 -14.74 -10.35
CA ILE A 224 5.55 -13.89 -10.79
C ILE A 224 6.91 -14.59 -10.60
N ILE A 225 7.10 -15.23 -9.44
CA ILE A 225 8.32 -16.00 -9.14
C ILE A 225 8.45 -17.16 -10.13
N ALA A 226 7.40 -17.98 -10.30
CA ALA A 226 7.41 -19.12 -11.21
C ALA A 226 7.71 -18.69 -12.67
N ALA A 227 7.12 -17.58 -13.14
CA ALA A 227 7.39 -17.06 -14.48
C ALA A 227 8.86 -16.64 -14.64
N ARG A 228 9.45 -15.99 -13.62
CA ARG A 228 10.86 -15.58 -13.61
C ARG A 228 11.79 -16.79 -13.61
N GLU A 229 11.52 -17.79 -12.79
CA GLU A 229 12.30 -19.04 -12.73
C GLU A 229 12.26 -19.78 -14.07
N ALA A 230 11.08 -19.86 -14.70
CA ALA A 230 10.93 -20.46 -16.02
C ALA A 230 11.74 -19.71 -17.10
N GLU A 231 11.76 -18.36 -17.04
CA GLU A 231 12.57 -17.55 -17.97
C GLU A 231 14.07 -17.77 -17.78
N VAL A 232 14.52 -17.81 -16.52
CA VAL A 232 15.92 -18.08 -16.19
C VAL A 232 16.33 -19.48 -16.66
N GLN A 233 15.48 -20.47 -16.46
CA GLN A 233 15.72 -21.83 -16.92
C GLN A 233 15.78 -21.92 -18.45
N ALA A 234 14.84 -21.27 -19.14
CA ALA A 234 14.84 -21.24 -20.60
C ALA A 234 16.12 -20.61 -21.19
N LYS A 235 16.61 -19.52 -20.56
CA LYS A 235 17.89 -18.89 -20.94
C LYS A 235 19.07 -19.84 -20.73
N LYS A 236 19.14 -20.53 -19.60
CA LYS A 236 20.18 -21.52 -19.31
C LYS A 236 20.16 -22.68 -20.32
N ASP A 237 18.97 -23.17 -20.67
CA ASP A 237 18.83 -24.25 -21.63
C ASP A 237 19.25 -23.81 -23.03
N LEU A 238 18.92 -22.58 -23.43
CA LEU A 238 19.37 -22.00 -24.69
C LEU A 238 20.90 -21.88 -24.76
N GLU A 239 21.53 -21.38 -23.70
CA GLU A 239 23.00 -21.30 -23.60
C GLU A 239 23.65 -22.67 -23.65
N ASN A 240 23.11 -23.65 -22.96
CA ASN A 240 23.59 -25.02 -22.97
C ASN A 240 23.49 -25.66 -24.36
N ARG A 241 22.39 -25.43 -25.07
CA ARG A 241 22.21 -25.85 -26.47
C ARG A 241 23.25 -25.22 -27.38
N LYS A 242 23.47 -23.89 -27.28
CA LYS A 242 24.50 -23.16 -28.04
C LYS A 242 25.91 -23.71 -27.76
N ARG A 243 26.23 -23.97 -26.47
CA ARG A 243 27.51 -24.55 -26.06
C ARG A 243 27.73 -25.96 -26.61
N LYS A 244 26.69 -26.81 -26.57
CA LYS A 244 26.75 -28.16 -27.17
C LYS A 244 26.92 -28.11 -28.68
N ALA A 245 26.23 -27.22 -29.39
CA ALA A 245 26.36 -27.04 -30.83
C ALA A 245 27.77 -26.57 -31.23
N LYS A 246 28.34 -25.58 -30.51
CA LYS A 246 29.74 -25.13 -30.74
C LYS A 246 30.73 -26.26 -30.54
N LYS A 247 30.63 -27.07 -29.46
CA LYS A 247 31.51 -28.23 -29.21
C LYS A 247 31.38 -29.28 -30.31
N LYS A 248 30.18 -29.53 -30.85
CA LYS A 248 29.96 -30.49 -31.96
C LYS A 248 30.61 -29.97 -33.24
N ALA A 249 30.47 -28.70 -33.57
CA ALA A 249 31.09 -28.09 -34.74
C ALA A 249 32.64 -28.09 -34.70
N GLN A 250 33.21 -27.95 -33.49
CA GLN A 250 34.67 -28.04 -33.30
C GLN A 250 35.24 -29.48 -33.37
N LYS A 251 34.43 -30.52 -33.16
CA LYS A 251 34.84 -31.91 -33.29
C LYS A 251 34.74 -32.44 -34.71
N THR A 252 34.04 -31.73 -35.61
CA THR A 252 33.83 -32.12 -37.00
C THR A 252 34.80 -31.41 -37.97
N LYS A 253 35.66 -30.54 -37.45
CA LYS A 253 36.86 -30.00 -38.10
C LYS A 253 38.10 -30.73 -37.63
#